data_8dad9e02f102b945135274f4d403c01b
#
_entry.id   8dad9e02f102b945135274f4d403c01b
#
_cell.length_a   1.000
_cell.length_b   1.000
_cell.length_c   1.000
_cell.angle_alpha   90.00
_cell.angle_beta   90.00
_cell.angle_gamma   90.00
#
_symmetry.space_group_name_H-M   'P 1'
#
loop_
_entity.id
_entity.type
_entity.pdbx_description
1 polymer ?
#
loop_
_entity_poly.entity_id
_entity_poly.type
_entity_poly.pdbx_seq_one_letter_code
_entity_poly.pdbx_strand_id
1 'polypeptide(L)'
;MARRRTIGAVVTALAAALLPWQSAAAEGGSAAAAPPEVLPTLREWHGGQGEFTLIDRAGIVLDGVRDSRTAADARRFAGELNGKASVSRGRAARSGDIVLRQDPSQKGVLGAEGYRLTVGTRITVTAATSTGVFYGTRTVLQLLNDDGRAARGSATDVPAYRERGVGVCACYINISTQWFERLMKDMASQKLNQLWIEAKVKSDTDPASAFWGYYTKPQVRTLVAMARKYHIDLVPEINSPGHMDTYLENHPELQLKDQNGVASPPRLDISRPEALAYYTSMVDEALKVWDTRYWHMGADEYMIGSSYPDYPQLQAAARAKFGASATPDDLFTDFINQVNAHVKADGRSLRIWNDGLAGKNAVVPLDRDITVEHWLGGGSIQQPSSLLAEGRPVMNSAYSLYLVRGGFTMQTQKLYESDWTPLSFEGQTLTQGAANLTGAKISLWPDSAAAETENEVETKVFMPLRFVAQATWGGPKPSPTYAGFEALARKIGHAPGWENTDRTPLADGTYRLTTGAKALAPAADAGVSLVRNSAASWALTATADGYYTVRSTENGQCLDAVRGKKYLGAPLEVGAELSLANCSTTARTQRWQLDTGAGALTLRNAISQLHLTERASDGAAVQTTGATRLTARAA
;
A
#
# COMPACT_ATOMS: atom_id res chain seq x y z
N MET A 1 32.96 19.28 -71.33
CA MET A 1 34.43 19.31 -71.61
C MET A 1 35.13 18.80 -70.36
N ALA A 2 35.62 17.58 -70.46
CA ALA A 2 37.00 17.09 -70.42
C ALA A 2 37.72 17.44 -69.09
N ARG A 3 38.30 16.56 -68.32
CA ARG A 3 39.22 15.43 -68.64
C ARG A 3 39.27 14.45 -67.43
N ARG A 4 39.27 13.15 -67.74
CA ARG A 4 39.74 12.07 -66.88
C ARG A 4 41.25 12.14 -66.68
N ARG A 5 41.75 11.79 -65.48
CA ARG A 5 43.11 11.28 -65.27
C ARG A 5 43.07 10.03 -64.40
N THR A 6 43.42 8.93 -65.00
CA THR A 6 43.75 7.64 -64.43
C THR A 6 45.15 7.67 -63.84
N ILE A 7 45.38 7.17 -62.64
CA ILE A 7 46.69 6.85 -62.08
C ILE A 7 46.66 5.41 -61.62
N GLY A 8 47.51 4.57 -62.21
CA GLY A 8 47.61 3.15 -61.88
C GLY A 8 48.38 2.93 -60.56
N ALA A 9 47.98 1.90 -59.83
CA ALA A 9 48.69 1.45 -58.64
C ALA A 9 49.52 0.21 -58.98
N VAL A 10 50.77 0.26 -58.58
CA VAL A 10 51.75 -0.84 -58.67
C VAL A 10 51.56 -1.71 -57.46
N VAL A 11 51.28 -3.01 -57.64
CA VAL A 11 51.23 -4.02 -56.61
C VAL A 11 52.65 -4.60 -56.39
N THR A 12 53.18 -4.37 -55.19
CA THR A 12 54.40 -5.05 -54.74
C THR A 12 53.99 -6.12 -53.70
N ALA A 13 54.17 -7.36 -54.08
CA ALA A 13 53.95 -8.50 -53.16
C ALA A 13 55.14 -8.68 -52.23
N LEU A 14 54.93 -8.54 -50.92
CA LEU A 14 55.85 -8.99 -49.87
C LEU A 14 55.37 -10.31 -49.32
N ALA A 15 56.13 -11.38 -49.48
CA ALA A 15 55.93 -12.65 -48.85
C ALA A 15 56.41 -12.53 -47.37
N ALA A 16 55.47 -12.60 -46.41
CA ALA A 16 55.78 -12.70 -45.01
C ALA A 16 55.71 -14.16 -44.54
N ALA A 17 56.83 -14.65 -43.99
CA ALA A 17 56.96 -16.00 -43.42
C ALA A 17 56.02 -16.17 -42.20
N LEU A 18 55.19 -17.20 -42.26
CA LEU A 18 54.35 -17.64 -41.15
C LEU A 18 55.21 -18.42 -40.11
N LEU A 19 55.52 -17.79 -38.98
CA LEU A 19 55.93 -18.47 -37.78
C LEU A 19 54.65 -18.89 -37.02
N PRO A 20 54.58 -20.12 -36.46
CA PRO A 20 53.41 -20.50 -35.67
C PRO A 20 53.43 -19.76 -34.33
N TRP A 21 52.43 -18.90 -34.10
CA TRP A 21 52.16 -18.41 -32.74
C TRP A 21 51.65 -19.55 -31.90
N GLN A 22 52.46 -19.94 -30.93
CA GLN A 22 52.03 -20.74 -29.81
C GLN A 22 50.99 -19.91 -29.07
N SER A 23 49.74 -20.38 -29.07
CA SER A 23 48.67 -19.86 -28.21
C SER A 23 49.10 -20.12 -26.75
N ALA A 24 49.54 -19.05 -26.08
CA ALA A 24 49.54 -19.08 -24.61
C ALA A 24 48.10 -19.33 -24.17
N ALA A 25 47.88 -20.47 -23.53
CA ALA A 25 46.64 -20.75 -22.86
C ALA A 25 46.38 -19.58 -21.90
N ALA A 26 45.36 -18.77 -22.17
CA ALA A 26 44.87 -17.79 -21.20
C ALA A 26 44.50 -18.57 -19.95
N GLU A 27 45.24 -18.37 -18.85
CA GLU A 27 44.83 -18.80 -17.54
C GLU A 27 43.43 -18.30 -17.36
N GLY A 28 42.48 -19.21 -17.13
CA GLY A 28 41.07 -18.95 -16.94
C GLY A 28 40.86 -18.09 -15.70
N GLY A 29 40.96 -16.77 -15.87
CA GLY A 29 40.46 -15.84 -14.89
C GLY A 29 38.95 -16.10 -14.73
N SER A 30 38.57 -16.66 -13.59
CA SER A 30 37.16 -16.83 -13.26
C SER A 30 36.46 -15.48 -13.43
N ALA A 31 35.47 -15.41 -14.32
CA ALA A 31 34.70 -14.20 -14.53
C ALA A 31 34.08 -13.71 -13.21
N ALA A 32 34.06 -12.40 -13.01
CA ALA A 32 33.39 -11.80 -11.87
C ALA A 32 31.92 -12.23 -11.85
N ALA A 33 31.38 -12.53 -10.65
CA ALA A 33 29.99 -12.98 -10.51
C ALA A 33 29.01 -11.95 -11.05
N ALA A 34 28.04 -12.41 -11.83
CA ALA A 34 26.92 -11.58 -12.31
C ALA A 34 26.13 -10.96 -11.13
N PRO A 35 25.40 -9.85 -11.35
CA PRO A 35 24.50 -9.32 -10.33
C PRO A 35 23.50 -10.38 -9.86
N PRO A 36 23.25 -10.46 -8.53
CA PRO A 36 22.32 -11.44 -7.99
C PRO A 36 20.88 -11.12 -8.37
N GLU A 37 20.06 -12.16 -8.44
CA GLU A 37 18.62 -12.08 -8.73
C GLU A 37 17.85 -11.62 -7.48
N VAL A 38 17.78 -10.31 -7.27
CA VAL A 38 17.03 -9.66 -6.19
C VAL A 38 16.16 -8.52 -6.71
N LEU A 39 15.07 -8.21 -6.02
CA LEU A 39 14.19 -7.08 -6.30
C LEU A 39 13.95 -6.24 -5.03
N PRO A 40 14.07 -4.90 -5.11
CA PRO A 40 14.71 -4.16 -6.20
C PRO A 40 16.16 -4.58 -6.41
N THR A 41 16.62 -4.47 -7.66
CA THR A 41 18.01 -4.80 -8.03
C THR A 41 19.00 -3.90 -7.30
N LEU A 42 20.17 -4.44 -6.98
CA LEU A 42 21.25 -3.67 -6.36
C LEU A 42 21.76 -2.59 -7.31
N ARG A 43 21.96 -1.38 -6.82
CA ARG A 43 22.39 -0.25 -7.66
C ARG A 43 23.84 -0.37 -8.15
N GLU A 44 24.73 -0.78 -7.28
CA GLU A 44 26.15 -0.91 -7.60
C GLU A 44 26.63 -2.28 -7.14
N TRP A 45 26.71 -3.25 -8.06
CA TRP A 45 27.22 -4.57 -7.76
C TRP A 45 28.62 -4.78 -8.35
N HIS A 46 29.53 -5.24 -7.50
CA HIS A 46 30.87 -5.65 -7.87
C HIS A 46 31.03 -7.14 -7.52
N GLY A 47 30.96 -8.00 -8.54
CA GLY A 47 31.08 -9.43 -8.39
C GLY A 47 32.46 -9.85 -7.91
N GLY A 48 32.51 -10.84 -7.02
CA GLY A 48 33.71 -11.50 -6.52
C GLY A 48 33.82 -12.94 -7.02
N GLN A 49 34.84 -13.66 -6.58
CA GLN A 49 35.03 -15.08 -6.89
C GLN A 49 34.51 -15.97 -5.77
N GLY A 50 33.84 -17.06 -6.13
CA GLY A 50 33.34 -18.09 -5.22
C GLY A 50 31.97 -17.71 -4.61
N GLU A 51 31.53 -18.52 -3.65
CA GLU A 51 30.21 -18.40 -3.03
C GLU A 51 30.31 -18.29 -1.50
N PHE A 52 29.31 -17.68 -0.91
CA PHE A 52 28.98 -17.81 0.51
C PHE A 52 28.00 -18.97 0.67
N THR A 53 28.12 -19.68 1.78
CA THR A 53 27.13 -20.70 2.19
C THR A 53 26.73 -20.42 3.64
N LEU A 54 25.42 -20.31 3.88
CA LEU A 54 24.86 -20.21 5.22
C LEU A 54 25.03 -21.56 5.93
N ILE A 55 25.77 -21.56 7.05
CA ILE A 55 25.98 -22.77 7.85
C ILE A 55 24.79 -23.00 8.80
N ASP A 56 24.58 -24.25 9.19
CA ASP A 56 23.64 -24.58 10.26
C ASP A 56 24.04 -23.89 11.56
N ARG A 57 23.02 -23.28 12.23
CA ARG A 57 23.22 -22.47 13.44
C ARG A 57 24.16 -21.28 13.24
N ALA A 58 24.10 -20.64 12.06
CA ALA A 58 24.81 -19.41 11.78
C ALA A 58 24.52 -18.33 12.83
N GLY A 59 25.50 -17.49 13.09
CA GLY A 59 25.29 -16.33 13.96
C GLY A 59 24.88 -15.09 13.16
N ILE A 60 23.85 -14.41 13.62
CA ILE A 60 23.60 -13.02 13.25
C ILE A 60 24.30 -12.15 14.27
N VAL A 61 25.49 -11.69 13.92
CA VAL A 61 26.36 -10.92 14.84
C VAL A 61 26.03 -9.44 14.74
N LEU A 62 25.67 -8.83 15.88
CA LEU A 62 25.39 -7.41 15.98
C LEU A 62 26.68 -6.63 16.30
N ASP A 63 27.09 -5.74 15.38
CA ASP A 63 28.29 -4.92 15.49
C ASP A 63 27.91 -3.42 15.48
N GLY A 64 28.34 -2.67 16.51
CA GLY A 64 27.99 -1.26 16.67
C GLY A 64 26.50 -0.99 16.95
N VAL A 65 25.67 -2.02 17.07
CA VAL A 65 24.21 -1.89 17.29
C VAL A 65 23.93 -1.57 18.76
N ARG A 66 23.41 -0.37 19.00
CA ARG A 66 23.02 0.12 20.33
C ARG A 66 21.52 0.23 20.53
N ASP A 67 20.74 0.44 19.47
CA ASP A 67 19.30 0.61 19.56
C ASP A 67 18.54 -0.72 19.65
N SER A 68 17.39 -0.68 20.32
CA SER A 68 16.51 -1.84 20.52
C SER A 68 15.79 -2.27 19.23
N ARG A 69 15.57 -1.35 18.29
CA ARG A 69 14.86 -1.60 17.04
C ARG A 69 15.68 -2.52 16.13
N THR A 70 16.93 -2.19 15.87
CA THR A 70 17.84 -3.07 15.11
C THR A 70 17.97 -4.45 15.74
N ALA A 71 18.00 -4.54 17.07
CA ALA A 71 18.03 -5.82 17.77
C ALA A 71 16.72 -6.62 17.62
N ALA A 72 15.58 -5.96 17.55
CA ALA A 72 14.29 -6.61 17.27
C ALA A 72 14.21 -7.09 15.81
N ASP A 73 14.68 -6.26 14.86
CA ASP A 73 14.77 -6.61 13.44
C ASP A 73 15.67 -7.80 13.19
N ALA A 74 16.82 -7.87 13.88
CA ALA A 74 17.72 -9.01 13.80
C ALA A 74 17.07 -10.32 14.30
N ARG A 75 16.28 -10.27 15.38
CA ARG A 75 15.53 -11.46 15.85
C ARG A 75 14.47 -11.91 14.86
N ARG A 76 13.76 -10.95 14.23
CA ARG A 76 12.79 -11.25 13.17
C ARG A 76 13.49 -11.88 11.97
N PHE A 77 14.56 -11.28 11.50
CA PHE A 77 15.39 -11.80 10.42
C PHE A 77 15.89 -13.22 10.70
N ALA A 78 16.29 -13.52 11.95
CA ALA A 78 16.65 -14.88 12.36
C ALA A 78 15.48 -15.87 12.20
N GLY A 79 14.27 -15.47 12.59
CA GLY A 79 13.05 -16.27 12.39
C GLY A 79 12.75 -16.51 10.91
N GLU A 80 12.93 -15.49 10.08
CA GLU A 80 12.71 -15.55 8.62
C GLU A 80 13.73 -16.43 7.87
N LEU A 81 14.85 -16.77 8.49
CA LEU A 81 15.83 -17.76 8.00
C LEU A 81 15.49 -19.20 8.42
N ASN A 82 14.23 -19.48 8.79
CA ASN A 82 13.72 -20.83 9.10
C ASN A 82 14.55 -21.59 10.15
N GLY A 83 15.00 -20.90 11.20
CA GLY A 83 15.77 -21.49 12.30
C GLY A 83 17.24 -21.80 11.99
N LYS A 84 17.72 -21.51 10.77
CA LYS A 84 19.11 -21.72 10.38
C LYS A 84 20.08 -20.75 11.05
N ALA A 85 19.59 -19.64 11.63
CA ALA A 85 20.42 -18.62 12.25
C ALA A 85 19.87 -18.14 13.59
N SER A 86 20.75 -17.62 14.46
CA SER A 86 20.37 -17.02 15.74
C SER A 86 21.16 -15.75 16.04
N VAL A 87 20.52 -14.80 16.75
CA VAL A 87 21.16 -13.53 17.11
C VAL A 87 22.23 -13.76 18.17
N SER A 88 23.42 -13.20 17.93
CA SER A 88 24.57 -13.26 18.84
C SER A 88 25.15 -11.87 19.08
N ARG A 89 25.48 -11.58 20.33
CA ARG A 89 26.16 -10.34 20.74
C ARG A 89 27.50 -10.67 21.40
N GLY A 90 28.48 -9.80 21.19
CA GLY A 90 29.75 -9.85 21.91
C GLY A 90 30.72 -10.99 21.50
N ARG A 91 30.42 -11.75 20.45
CA ARG A 91 31.34 -12.69 19.86
C ARG A 91 31.91 -12.25 18.51
N ALA A 92 33.09 -12.70 18.18
CA ALA A 92 33.64 -12.50 16.83
C ALA A 92 32.84 -13.30 15.79
N ALA A 93 32.61 -12.69 14.63
CA ALA A 93 31.94 -13.33 13.51
C ALA A 93 32.87 -14.37 12.84
N ARG A 94 32.31 -15.53 12.50
CA ARG A 94 32.99 -16.65 11.84
C ARG A 94 32.62 -16.72 10.36
N SER A 95 33.32 -17.55 9.61
CA SER A 95 32.88 -17.93 8.27
C SER A 95 31.48 -18.56 8.34
N GLY A 96 30.58 -18.19 7.41
CA GLY A 96 29.20 -18.63 7.38
C GLY A 96 28.23 -17.81 8.25
N ASP A 97 28.72 -16.84 9.04
CA ASP A 97 27.89 -15.93 9.82
C ASP A 97 27.39 -14.73 8.97
N ILE A 98 26.37 -14.04 9.50
CA ILE A 98 25.86 -12.77 8.98
C ILE A 98 26.16 -11.67 10.00
N VAL A 99 26.80 -10.59 9.58
CA VAL A 99 27.11 -9.43 10.43
C VAL A 99 26.17 -8.27 10.09
N LEU A 100 25.46 -7.76 11.08
CA LEU A 100 24.67 -6.55 10.97
C LEU A 100 25.42 -5.43 11.71
N ARG A 101 25.98 -4.49 10.95
CA ARG A 101 26.75 -3.36 11.47
C ARG A 101 25.97 -2.08 11.35
N GLN A 102 25.82 -1.38 12.47
CA GLN A 102 25.28 -0.04 12.48
C GLN A 102 26.41 0.96 12.75
N ASP A 103 26.68 1.81 11.74
CA ASP A 103 27.75 2.81 11.76
C ASP A 103 27.20 4.19 11.37
N PRO A 104 26.83 5.04 12.32
CA PRO A 104 26.29 6.39 12.05
C PRO A 104 27.21 7.28 11.23
N SER A 105 28.54 7.03 11.20
CA SER A 105 29.49 7.81 10.41
C SER A 105 29.25 7.68 8.90
N GLN A 106 28.59 6.61 8.46
CA GLN A 106 28.24 6.36 7.05
C GLN A 106 27.04 7.17 6.55
N LYS A 107 26.41 8.01 7.40
CA LYS A 107 25.18 8.74 7.05
C LYS A 107 25.34 9.65 5.83
N GLY A 108 26.51 10.25 5.65
CA GLY A 108 26.78 11.12 4.49
C GLY A 108 26.76 10.36 3.15
N VAL A 109 27.11 9.08 3.14
CA VAL A 109 27.16 8.23 1.93
C VAL A 109 25.90 7.40 1.75
N LEU A 110 25.42 6.79 2.83
CA LEU A 110 24.31 5.82 2.80
C LEU A 110 22.94 6.45 3.09
N GLY A 111 22.91 7.70 3.56
CA GLY A 111 21.67 8.34 3.97
C GLY A 111 21.00 7.61 5.15
N ALA A 112 19.67 7.72 5.20
CA ALA A 112 18.86 7.09 6.25
C ALA A 112 18.48 5.62 5.93
N GLU A 113 18.51 5.22 4.68
CA GLU A 113 17.92 3.96 4.23
C GLU A 113 18.88 3.07 3.43
N GLY A 114 19.98 3.64 2.92
CA GLY A 114 20.99 2.90 2.19
C GLY A 114 21.85 2.02 3.08
N TYR A 115 22.49 1.05 2.47
CA TYR A 115 23.39 0.11 3.11
C TYR A 115 24.52 -0.30 2.16
N ARG A 116 25.60 -0.77 2.75
CA ARG A 116 26.66 -1.51 2.02
C ARG A 116 26.52 -2.99 2.35
N LEU A 117 26.47 -3.81 1.31
CA LEU A 117 26.47 -5.27 1.38
C LEU A 117 27.83 -5.80 0.97
N THR A 118 28.39 -6.73 1.74
CA THR A 118 29.58 -7.49 1.35
C THR A 118 29.30 -8.97 1.56
N VAL A 119 29.39 -9.76 0.50
CA VAL A 119 29.28 -11.21 0.50
C VAL A 119 30.67 -11.80 0.31
N GLY A 120 31.25 -12.27 1.37
CA GLY A 120 32.58 -12.91 1.40
C GLY A 120 32.52 -14.31 2.02
N THR A 121 33.43 -14.66 2.94
CA THR A 121 33.28 -15.83 3.79
C THR A 121 32.18 -15.70 4.82
N ARG A 122 31.69 -14.48 5.01
CA ARG A 122 30.50 -14.08 5.77
C ARG A 122 29.77 -13.01 5.01
N ILE A 123 28.49 -12.81 5.29
CA ILE A 123 27.72 -11.67 4.78
C ILE A 123 27.84 -10.53 5.79
N THR A 124 28.13 -9.32 5.34
CA THR A 124 28.11 -8.11 6.17
C THR A 124 27.19 -7.06 5.56
N VAL A 125 26.23 -6.61 6.35
CA VAL A 125 25.38 -5.45 6.06
C VAL A 125 25.85 -4.30 6.94
N THR A 126 26.28 -3.19 6.36
CA THR A 126 26.67 -1.97 7.07
C THR A 126 25.75 -0.83 6.68
N ALA A 127 25.11 -0.16 7.63
CA ALA A 127 24.24 0.99 7.38
C ALA A 127 24.37 2.03 8.51
N ALA A 128 23.96 3.27 8.22
CA ALA A 128 24.00 4.36 9.19
C ALA A 128 22.88 4.28 10.25
N THR A 129 21.75 3.65 9.90
CA THR A 129 20.54 3.60 10.71
C THR A 129 19.99 2.18 10.84
N SER A 130 19.03 1.99 11.74
CA SER A 130 18.25 0.75 11.85
C SER A 130 17.51 0.41 10.55
N THR A 131 16.94 1.42 9.87
CA THR A 131 16.20 1.22 8.62
C THR A 131 17.11 0.72 7.49
N GLY A 132 18.31 1.28 7.35
CA GLY A 132 19.28 0.79 6.36
C GLY A 132 19.74 -0.65 6.66
N VAL A 133 19.99 -0.98 7.94
CA VAL A 133 20.28 -2.37 8.35
C VAL A 133 19.10 -3.27 7.99
N PHE A 134 17.86 -2.87 8.29
CA PHE A 134 16.65 -3.62 7.98
C PHE A 134 16.55 -3.91 6.48
N TYR A 135 16.70 -2.91 5.60
CA TYR A 135 16.64 -3.13 4.15
C TYR A 135 17.77 -4.04 3.63
N GLY A 136 18.96 -3.95 4.20
CA GLY A 136 20.02 -4.89 3.89
C GLY A 136 19.63 -6.33 4.25
N THR A 137 18.92 -6.56 5.36
CA THR A 137 18.42 -7.91 5.70
C THR A 137 17.39 -8.43 4.70
N ARG A 138 16.56 -7.54 4.12
CA ARG A 138 15.58 -7.94 3.07
C ARG A 138 16.29 -8.43 1.80
N THR A 139 17.38 -7.78 1.42
CA THR A 139 18.23 -8.27 0.32
C THR A 139 18.88 -9.60 0.66
N VAL A 140 19.43 -9.76 1.87
CA VAL A 140 20.06 -11.01 2.29
C VAL A 140 19.06 -12.17 2.29
N LEU A 141 17.80 -11.95 2.69
CA LEU A 141 16.76 -12.99 2.60
C LEU A 141 16.55 -13.46 1.17
N GLN A 142 16.46 -12.54 0.21
CA GLN A 142 16.29 -12.90 -1.20
C GLN A 142 17.52 -13.63 -1.75
N LEU A 143 18.73 -13.21 -1.38
CA LEU A 143 19.97 -13.88 -1.77
C LEU A 143 20.05 -15.33 -1.29
N LEU A 144 19.50 -15.64 -0.12
CA LEU A 144 19.60 -16.94 0.53
C LEU A 144 18.33 -17.80 0.36
N ASN A 145 17.35 -17.33 -0.42
CA ASN A 145 16.00 -17.90 -0.51
C ASN A 145 15.99 -19.36 -1.02
N ASP A 146 16.80 -19.66 -2.03
CA ASP A 146 16.76 -20.98 -2.68
C ASP A 146 17.44 -22.08 -1.85
N ASP A 147 18.75 -21.97 -1.69
CA ASP A 147 19.59 -23.04 -1.09
C ASP A 147 20.49 -22.56 0.07
N GLY A 148 20.37 -21.31 0.46
CA GLY A 148 21.22 -20.69 1.47
C GLY A 148 22.60 -20.29 0.95
N ARG A 149 22.76 -20.16 -0.37
CA ARG A 149 24.03 -19.80 -1.03
C ARG A 149 23.90 -18.46 -1.73
N ALA A 150 24.98 -17.73 -1.80
CA ALA A 150 25.04 -16.45 -2.51
C ALA A 150 26.40 -16.24 -3.18
N ALA A 151 26.42 -15.76 -4.40
CA ALA A 151 27.64 -15.36 -5.09
C ALA A 151 28.37 -14.26 -4.29
N ARG A 152 29.70 -14.36 -4.19
CA ARG A 152 30.51 -13.35 -3.50
C ARG A 152 30.54 -12.06 -4.30
N GLY A 153 30.63 -10.94 -3.59
CA GLY A 153 30.69 -9.61 -4.16
C GLY A 153 30.35 -8.53 -3.15
N SER A 154 30.19 -7.32 -3.63
CA SER A 154 29.80 -6.20 -2.79
C SER A 154 28.88 -5.24 -3.52
N ALA A 155 28.08 -4.50 -2.76
CA ALA A 155 27.21 -3.44 -3.29
C ALA A 155 27.14 -2.26 -2.34
N THR A 156 27.02 -1.05 -2.90
CA THR A 156 26.53 0.13 -2.21
C THR A 156 25.13 0.41 -2.75
N ASP A 157 24.12 0.23 -1.91
CA ASP A 157 22.71 0.21 -2.32
C ASP A 157 21.93 1.30 -1.57
N VAL A 158 21.60 2.37 -2.28
CA VAL A 158 20.95 3.58 -1.73
C VAL A 158 19.74 3.92 -2.61
N PRO A 159 18.56 4.18 -2.05
CA PRO A 159 17.37 4.48 -2.85
C PRO A 159 17.54 5.79 -3.64
N ALA A 160 17.01 5.81 -4.88
CA ALA A 160 17.00 7.00 -5.72
C ALA A 160 15.99 8.05 -5.23
N TYR A 161 14.87 7.59 -4.64
CA TYR A 161 13.80 8.44 -4.13
C TYR A 161 13.53 8.16 -2.66
N ARG A 162 13.26 9.24 -1.90
CA ARG A 162 13.05 9.14 -0.45
C ARG A 162 11.69 8.54 -0.06
N GLU A 163 10.67 8.66 -0.90
CA GLU A 163 9.34 8.12 -0.67
C GLU A 163 8.96 7.12 -1.78
N ARG A 164 8.58 5.93 -1.38
CA ARG A 164 8.27 4.80 -2.24
C ARG A 164 7.02 4.16 -1.70
N GLY A 165 5.88 4.45 -2.37
CA GLY A 165 4.59 4.31 -1.73
C GLY A 165 3.65 3.28 -2.35
N VAL A 166 2.74 2.83 -1.50
CA VAL A 166 1.48 2.20 -1.87
C VAL A 166 0.35 3.01 -1.22
N GLY A 167 -0.74 3.21 -1.93
CA GLY A 167 -1.96 3.84 -1.44
C GLY A 167 -3.11 2.85 -1.41
N VAL A 168 -3.95 2.93 -0.40
CA VAL A 168 -5.15 2.11 -0.25
C VAL A 168 -6.30 2.97 0.26
N CYS A 169 -7.28 3.22 -0.62
CA CYS A 169 -8.56 3.74 -0.17
C CYS A 169 -9.39 2.57 0.41
N ALA A 170 -9.42 2.49 1.75
CA ALA A 170 -10.36 1.70 2.53
C ALA A 170 -11.52 2.58 3.02
N CYS A 171 -11.89 3.57 2.22
CA CYS A 171 -12.81 4.66 2.53
C CYS A 171 -14.27 4.22 2.44
N TYR A 172 -14.60 3.38 1.45
CA TYR A 172 -15.95 2.89 1.18
C TYR A 172 -16.07 1.37 1.25
N ILE A 173 -14.97 0.65 1.24
CA ILE A 173 -14.90 -0.81 1.35
C ILE A 173 -13.86 -1.17 2.38
N ASN A 174 -14.25 -1.86 3.45
CA ASN A 174 -13.31 -2.31 4.46
C ASN A 174 -12.30 -3.32 3.89
N ILE A 175 -11.10 -3.25 4.43
CA ILE A 175 -10.01 -4.21 4.19
C ILE A 175 -9.50 -4.68 5.56
N SER A 176 -9.26 -5.98 5.71
CA SER A 176 -8.84 -6.54 6.99
C SER A 176 -7.44 -6.10 7.41
N THR A 177 -7.21 -6.02 8.72
CA THR A 177 -5.87 -5.76 9.26
C THR A 177 -4.88 -6.85 8.88
N GLN A 178 -5.34 -8.08 8.66
CA GLN A 178 -4.54 -9.21 8.17
C GLN A 178 -4.05 -8.98 6.73
N TRP A 179 -4.92 -8.46 5.85
CA TRP A 179 -4.53 -8.09 4.50
C TRP A 179 -3.46 -6.99 4.51
N PHE A 180 -3.66 -5.95 5.34
CA PHE A 180 -2.65 -4.90 5.51
C PHE A 180 -1.32 -5.45 6.04
N GLU A 181 -1.34 -6.45 6.94
CA GLU A 181 -0.09 -7.07 7.40
C GLU A 181 0.64 -7.77 6.26
N ARG A 182 -0.06 -8.51 5.40
CA ARG A 182 0.53 -9.15 4.22
C ARG A 182 1.09 -8.11 3.25
N LEU A 183 0.34 -7.04 2.96
CA LEU A 183 0.80 -5.93 2.14
C LEU A 183 2.08 -5.31 2.71
N MET A 184 2.10 -4.98 4.00
CA MET A 184 3.27 -4.36 4.65
C MET A 184 4.49 -5.29 4.66
N LYS A 185 4.31 -6.61 4.76
CA LYS A 185 5.40 -7.59 4.62
C LYS A 185 6.02 -7.52 3.22
N ASP A 186 5.20 -7.54 2.17
CA ASP A 186 5.67 -7.42 0.79
C ASP A 186 6.31 -6.05 0.52
N MET A 187 5.69 -4.96 0.98
CA MET A 187 6.27 -3.62 0.91
C MET A 187 7.68 -3.58 1.53
N ALA A 188 7.83 -4.11 2.74
CA ALA A 188 9.11 -4.17 3.43
C ALA A 188 10.14 -5.01 2.66
N SER A 189 9.75 -6.19 2.16
CA SER A 189 10.61 -7.06 1.35
C SER A 189 11.09 -6.35 0.08
N GLN A 190 10.26 -5.50 -0.51
CA GLN A 190 10.55 -4.71 -1.70
C GLN A 190 11.10 -3.30 -1.36
N LYS A 191 11.43 -3.03 -0.09
CA LYS A 191 12.02 -1.75 0.39
C LYS A 191 11.11 -0.52 0.11
N LEU A 192 9.79 -0.71 0.03
CA LEU A 192 8.81 0.37 0.04
C LEU A 192 8.63 0.88 1.47
N ASN A 193 8.46 2.20 1.64
CA ASN A 193 8.54 2.86 2.93
C ASN A 193 7.35 3.74 3.31
N GLN A 194 6.34 3.85 2.45
CA GLN A 194 5.19 4.70 2.73
C GLN A 194 3.88 4.00 2.35
N LEU A 195 2.90 4.03 3.27
CA LEU A 195 1.56 3.52 3.04
C LEU A 195 0.53 4.62 3.33
N TRP A 196 -0.08 5.16 2.27
CA TRP A 196 -1.23 6.04 2.37
C TRP A 196 -2.48 5.19 2.60
N ILE A 197 -3.32 5.60 3.57
CA ILE A 197 -4.58 4.93 3.90
C ILE A 197 -5.66 5.99 4.09
N GLU A 198 -6.63 6.02 3.19
CA GLU A 198 -7.88 6.69 3.45
C GLU A 198 -8.82 5.70 4.13
N ALA A 199 -9.24 6.00 5.35
CA ALA A 199 -10.03 5.07 6.15
C ALA A 199 -10.96 5.79 7.11
N LYS A 200 -12.20 5.35 7.16
CA LYS A 200 -13.13 5.80 8.17
C LYS A 200 -12.84 5.14 9.51
N VAL A 201 -12.59 5.94 10.53
CA VAL A 201 -12.32 5.50 11.90
C VAL A 201 -13.51 5.87 12.78
N LYS A 202 -13.95 4.95 13.65
CA LYS A 202 -15.02 5.23 14.58
C LYS A 202 -14.67 6.40 15.48
N SER A 203 -15.47 7.48 15.38
CA SER A 203 -15.34 8.67 16.20
C SER A 203 -16.07 8.48 17.55
N ASP A 204 -15.48 9.04 18.62
CA ASP A 204 -16.15 9.16 19.92
C ASP A 204 -16.92 10.46 20.04
N THR A 205 -16.50 11.50 19.29
CA THR A 205 -17.12 12.82 19.28
C THR A 205 -18.28 12.91 18.31
N ASP A 206 -18.26 12.10 17.24
CA ASP A 206 -19.35 11.95 16.27
C ASP A 206 -19.70 10.48 16.04
N PRO A 207 -20.32 9.79 17.04
CA PRO A 207 -20.61 8.37 16.93
C PRO A 207 -21.65 8.05 15.83
N ALA A 208 -22.45 9.02 15.39
CA ALA A 208 -23.43 8.86 14.32
C ALA A 208 -22.78 8.58 12.96
N SER A 209 -21.54 9.05 12.74
CA SER A 209 -20.76 8.76 11.53
C SER A 209 -20.33 7.29 11.40
N ALA A 210 -20.55 6.45 12.41
CA ALA A 210 -20.10 5.06 12.48
C ALA A 210 -21.13 4.02 11.98
N PHE A 211 -22.11 4.41 11.19
CA PHE A 211 -23.12 3.48 10.64
C PHE A 211 -22.66 2.71 9.39
N TRP A 212 -21.59 3.16 8.76
CA TRP A 212 -20.90 2.45 7.69
C TRP A 212 -19.82 1.52 8.24
N GLY A 213 -19.28 0.65 7.39
CA GLY A 213 -18.08 -0.10 7.74
C GLY A 213 -16.93 0.84 8.16
N TYR A 214 -16.34 0.62 9.32
CA TYR A 214 -15.30 1.47 9.90
C TYR A 214 -14.23 0.64 10.61
N TYR A 215 -13.06 1.28 10.80
CA TYR A 215 -12.02 0.75 11.69
C TYR A 215 -12.24 1.24 13.11
N THR A 216 -12.08 0.34 14.05
CA THR A 216 -12.04 0.70 15.48
C THR A 216 -10.65 1.26 15.83
N LYS A 217 -10.57 2.11 16.85
CA LYS A 217 -9.29 2.64 17.33
C LYS A 217 -8.26 1.54 17.68
N PRO A 218 -8.61 0.39 18.28
CA PRO A 218 -7.69 -0.74 18.43
C PRO A 218 -7.14 -1.29 17.11
N GLN A 219 -7.97 -1.41 16.06
CA GLN A 219 -7.50 -1.84 14.73
C GLN A 219 -6.51 -0.85 14.14
N VAL A 220 -6.77 0.46 14.24
CA VAL A 220 -5.82 1.50 13.81
C VAL A 220 -4.49 1.40 14.56
N ARG A 221 -4.51 1.23 15.89
CA ARG A 221 -3.27 1.01 16.66
C ARG A 221 -2.51 -0.23 16.20
N THR A 222 -3.22 -1.28 15.80
CA THR A 222 -2.60 -2.48 15.22
C THR A 222 -1.90 -2.15 13.89
N LEU A 223 -2.53 -1.39 12.99
CA LEU A 223 -1.91 -0.93 11.74
C LEU A 223 -0.67 -0.08 12.00
N VAL A 224 -0.74 0.86 12.96
CA VAL A 224 0.42 1.69 13.37
C VAL A 224 1.57 0.83 13.89
N ALA A 225 1.29 -0.16 14.74
CA ALA A 225 2.31 -1.06 15.27
C ALA A 225 2.96 -1.92 14.17
N MET A 226 2.14 -2.41 13.21
CA MET A 226 2.63 -3.14 12.03
C MET A 226 3.52 -2.27 11.15
N ALA A 227 3.10 -1.05 10.82
CA ALA A 227 3.89 -0.13 10.01
C ALA A 227 5.24 0.18 10.65
N ARG A 228 5.26 0.45 11.96
CA ARG A 228 6.52 0.61 12.71
C ARG A 228 7.40 -0.62 12.66
N LYS A 229 6.80 -1.82 12.79
CA LYS A 229 7.50 -3.10 12.72
C LYS A 229 8.21 -3.29 11.37
N TYR A 230 7.62 -2.81 10.28
CA TYR A 230 8.11 -2.99 8.92
C TYR A 230 8.81 -1.77 8.33
N HIS A 231 9.14 -0.75 9.13
CA HIS A 231 9.79 0.50 8.71
C HIS A 231 9.00 1.26 7.63
N ILE A 232 7.68 1.28 7.77
CA ILE A 232 6.76 1.96 6.88
C ILE A 232 6.17 3.18 7.60
N ASP A 233 6.20 4.33 6.94
CA ASP A 233 5.49 5.53 7.37
C ASP A 233 4.03 5.46 6.91
N LEU A 234 3.10 5.67 7.82
CA LEU A 234 1.69 5.81 7.46
C LEU A 234 1.36 7.24 7.08
N VAL A 235 0.49 7.39 6.10
CA VAL A 235 -0.10 8.66 5.67
C VAL A 235 -1.62 8.50 5.74
N PRO A 236 -2.24 8.73 6.91
CA PRO A 236 -3.69 8.64 7.04
C PRO A 236 -4.38 9.81 6.35
N GLU A 237 -5.58 9.55 5.82
CA GLU A 237 -6.44 10.55 5.20
C GLU A 237 -7.86 10.51 5.76
N ILE A 238 -8.41 11.69 5.99
CA ILE A 238 -9.84 11.99 5.96
C ILE A 238 -10.00 13.07 4.90
N ASN A 239 -10.65 12.72 3.79
CA ASN A 239 -10.81 13.63 2.66
C ASN A 239 -11.72 14.82 3.01
N SER A 240 -11.35 16.02 2.58
CA SER A 240 -12.07 17.28 2.79
C SER A 240 -11.52 18.36 1.82
N PRO A 241 -12.35 19.31 1.37
CA PRO A 241 -13.79 19.51 1.66
C PRO A 241 -14.73 18.73 0.74
N GLY A 242 -14.20 17.99 -0.26
CA GLY A 242 -14.92 16.98 -1.06
C GLY A 242 -14.98 15.62 -0.35
N HIS A 243 -15.69 14.66 -0.94
CA HIS A 243 -15.76 13.25 -0.51
C HIS A 243 -16.15 13.03 0.96
N MET A 244 -16.89 13.98 1.56
CA MET A 244 -17.31 13.94 2.96
C MET A 244 -18.71 13.37 3.18
N ASP A 245 -19.30 12.71 2.20
CA ASP A 245 -20.67 12.19 2.25
C ASP A 245 -20.92 11.29 3.47
N THR A 246 -19.98 10.41 3.81
CA THR A 246 -20.10 9.52 4.97
C THR A 246 -20.04 10.25 6.32
N TYR A 247 -19.46 11.43 6.36
CA TYR A 247 -19.39 12.27 7.56
C TYR A 247 -20.53 13.28 7.62
N LEU A 248 -20.90 13.85 6.47
CA LEU A 248 -21.92 14.91 6.38
C LEU A 248 -23.35 14.37 6.31
N GLU A 249 -23.58 13.06 6.17
CA GLU A 249 -24.93 12.50 6.15
C GLU A 249 -25.73 12.86 7.41
N ASN A 250 -25.06 12.93 8.55
CA ASN A 250 -25.68 13.33 9.83
C ASN A 250 -25.50 14.82 10.18
N HIS A 251 -24.89 15.59 9.28
CA HIS A 251 -24.61 17.03 9.44
C HIS A 251 -25.10 17.84 8.23
N PRO A 252 -26.42 17.80 7.90
CA PRO A 252 -26.95 18.51 6.74
C PRO A 252 -26.78 20.03 6.85
N GLU A 253 -26.57 20.57 8.04
CA GLU A 253 -26.29 21.97 8.30
C GLU A 253 -24.90 22.40 7.80
N LEU A 254 -23.95 21.47 7.68
CA LEU A 254 -22.59 21.71 7.19
C LEU A 254 -22.43 21.42 5.69
N GLN A 255 -23.45 20.81 5.06
CA GLN A 255 -23.41 20.51 3.63
C GLN A 255 -23.51 21.79 2.79
N LEU A 256 -22.65 21.89 1.79
CA LEU A 256 -22.72 22.95 0.78
C LEU A 256 -24.07 22.89 0.05
N LYS A 257 -24.76 24.02 -0.09
CA LYS A 257 -26.05 24.11 -0.78
C LYS A 257 -25.92 24.98 -2.02
N ASP A 258 -26.54 24.55 -3.10
CA ASP A 258 -26.56 25.32 -4.33
C ASP A 258 -27.44 26.59 -4.20
N GLN A 259 -27.47 27.40 -5.26
CA GLN A 259 -28.27 28.64 -5.34
C GLN A 259 -29.78 28.39 -5.16
N ASN A 260 -30.29 27.17 -5.31
CA ASN A 260 -31.68 26.78 -5.09
C ASN A 260 -31.89 26.17 -3.68
N GLY A 261 -30.88 26.11 -2.84
CA GLY A 261 -30.93 25.54 -1.51
C GLY A 261 -30.82 24.01 -1.49
N VAL A 262 -30.46 23.36 -2.61
CA VAL A 262 -30.27 21.92 -2.69
C VAL A 262 -28.91 21.56 -2.11
N ALA A 263 -28.93 20.70 -1.11
CA ALA A 263 -27.70 20.25 -0.43
C ALA A 263 -26.87 19.31 -1.32
N SER A 264 -25.55 19.42 -1.20
CA SER A 264 -24.57 18.54 -1.84
C SER A 264 -23.91 17.65 -0.75
N PRO A 265 -24.38 16.44 -0.53
CA PRO A 265 -23.93 15.59 0.59
C PRO A 265 -22.41 15.39 0.68
N PRO A 266 -21.65 15.25 -0.42
CA PRO A 266 -20.21 15.04 -0.34
C PRO A 266 -19.38 16.31 -0.09
N ARG A 267 -20.03 17.51 -0.04
CA ARG A 267 -19.30 18.78 0.02
C ARG A 267 -19.53 19.53 1.32
N LEU A 268 -18.43 19.82 2.02
CA LEU A 268 -18.42 20.70 3.18
C LEU A 268 -18.53 22.17 2.75
N ASP A 269 -19.38 22.96 3.38
CA ASP A 269 -19.53 24.39 3.08
C ASP A 269 -18.40 25.23 3.71
N ILE A 270 -17.30 25.38 2.98
CA ILE A 270 -16.12 26.13 3.45
C ILE A 270 -16.33 27.64 3.51
N SER A 271 -17.48 28.16 3.10
CA SER A 271 -17.84 29.57 3.34
C SER A 271 -18.15 29.87 4.81
N ARG A 272 -18.30 28.82 5.63
CA ARG A 272 -18.70 28.89 7.04
C ARG A 272 -17.54 28.55 7.96
N PRO A 273 -17.31 29.29 9.05
CA PRO A 273 -16.25 28.98 10.01
C PRO A 273 -16.43 27.64 10.74
N GLU A 274 -17.68 27.19 10.88
CA GLU A 274 -18.01 25.89 11.49
C GLU A 274 -17.45 24.70 10.69
N ALA A 275 -17.29 24.86 9.38
CA ALA A 275 -16.72 23.82 8.51
C ALA A 275 -15.27 23.48 8.90
N LEU A 276 -14.43 24.50 9.10
CA LEU A 276 -13.06 24.30 9.54
C LEU A 276 -13.02 23.67 10.94
N ALA A 277 -13.84 24.17 11.88
CA ALA A 277 -13.90 23.66 13.24
C ALA A 277 -14.33 22.18 13.28
N TYR A 278 -15.31 21.80 12.46
CA TYR A 278 -15.75 20.41 12.34
C TYR A 278 -14.62 19.52 11.82
N TYR A 279 -14.00 19.90 10.68
CA TYR A 279 -12.93 19.10 10.09
C TYR A 279 -11.72 18.96 11.02
N THR A 280 -11.24 20.04 11.62
CA THR A 280 -10.09 20.00 12.53
C THR A 280 -10.36 19.18 13.79
N SER A 281 -11.61 19.14 14.28
CA SER A 281 -11.98 18.27 15.41
C SER A 281 -11.86 16.78 15.07
N MET A 282 -12.20 16.38 13.84
CA MET A 282 -11.99 15.01 13.35
C MET A 282 -10.52 14.68 13.19
N VAL A 283 -9.72 15.63 12.68
CA VAL A 283 -8.26 15.50 12.56
C VAL A 283 -7.64 15.28 13.94
N ASP A 284 -8.00 16.09 14.93
CA ASP A 284 -7.49 15.98 16.30
C ASP A 284 -7.82 14.62 16.93
N GLU A 285 -9.02 14.10 16.69
CA GLU A 285 -9.40 12.78 17.17
C GLU A 285 -8.61 11.67 16.46
N ALA A 286 -8.48 11.76 15.14
CA ALA A 286 -7.76 10.79 14.32
C ALA A 286 -6.28 10.72 14.69
N LEU A 287 -5.61 11.87 14.87
CA LEU A 287 -4.18 11.95 15.20
C LEU A 287 -3.83 11.35 16.58
N LYS A 288 -4.80 11.22 17.50
CA LYS A 288 -4.59 10.50 18.78
C LYS A 288 -4.36 8.99 18.59
N VAL A 289 -4.74 8.43 17.46
CA VAL A 289 -4.59 6.99 17.16
C VAL A 289 -3.65 6.71 15.98
N TRP A 290 -3.64 7.60 14.98
CA TRP A 290 -2.68 7.57 13.88
C TRP A 290 -1.36 8.24 14.31
N ASP A 291 -0.57 7.58 15.07
CA ASP A 291 0.72 8.10 15.52
C ASP A 291 1.73 8.13 14.35
N THR A 292 1.64 9.16 13.54
CA THR A 292 2.36 9.38 12.29
C THR A 292 2.81 10.83 12.17
N ARG A 293 3.80 11.10 11.32
CA ARG A 293 4.28 12.46 11.02
C ARG A 293 3.57 13.14 9.86
N TYR A 294 2.65 12.45 9.20
CA TYR A 294 1.93 12.95 8.04
C TYR A 294 0.43 13.02 8.31
N TRP A 295 -0.22 13.95 7.64
CA TRP A 295 -1.66 14.00 7.48
C TRP A 295 -1.98 14.26 6.02
N HIS A 296 -2.89 13.53 5.42
CA HIS A 296 -3.43 13.81 4.10
C HIS A 296 -4.87 14.28 4.24
N MET A 297 -5.22 15.41 3.63
CA MET A 297 -6.58 15.94 3.71
C MET A 297 -7.40 15.72 2.43
N GLY A 298 -6.88 14.96 1.45
CA GLY A 298 -7.51 14.82 0.15
C GLY A 298 -7.41 16.09 -0.65
N ALA A 299 -8.42 16.95 -0.58
CA ALA A 299 -8.55 18.21 -1.31
C ALA A 299 -8.72 18.02 -2.83
N ASP A 300 -9.18 16.85 -3.25
CA ASP A 300 -9.51 16.52 -4.63
C ASP A 300 -11.02 16.67 -4.90
N GLU A 301 -11.34 16.90 -6.15
CA GLU A 301 -12.67 16.78 -6.74
C GLU A 301 -13.78 17.55 -6.01
N TYR A 302 -13.46 18.64 -5.29
CA TYR A 302 -14.45 19.42 -4.54
C TYR A 302 -15.65 19.87 -5.41
N MET A 303 -15.40 20.20 -6.68
CA MET A 303 -16.44 20.60 -7.64
C MET A 303 -16.75 19.53 -8.69
N ILE A 304 -16.41 18.25 -8.46
CA ILE A 304 -16.71 17.19 -9.43
C ILE A 304 -18.22 17.15 -9.75
N GLY A 305 -18.55 17.18 -11.03
CA GLY A 305 -19.95 17.18 -11.50
C GLY A 305 -20.74 18.45 -11.19
N SER A 306 -20.07 19.54 -10.74
CA SER A 306 -20.64 20.85 -10.42
C SER A 306 -19.68 21.96 -10.82
N SER A 307 -20.09 23.21 -10.59
CA SER A 307 -19.22 24.37 -10.83
C SER A 307 -19.43 25.45 -9.78
N TYR A 308 -18.41 26.27 -9.52
CA TYR A 308 -18.49 27.35 -8.53
C TYR A 308 -19.63 28.33 -8.73
N PRO A 309 -20.06 28.70 -9.96
CA PRO A 309 -21.23 29.52 -10.17
C PRO A 309 -22.53 28.99 -9.55
N ASP A 310 -22.65 27.69 -9.34
CA ASP A 310 -23.82 27.10 -8.69
C ASP A 310 -23.88 27.40 -7.19
N TYR A 311 -22.75 27.86 -6.60
CA TYR A 311 -22.55 28.11 -5.16
C TYR A 311 -22.13 29.56 -4.88
N PRO A 312 -23.00 30.56 -5.08
CA PRO A 312 -22.65 31.99 -4.98
C PRO A 312 -22.10 32.42 -3.61
N GLN A 313 -22.41 31.69 -2.52
CA GLN A 313 -21.89 31.95 -1.18
C GLN A 313 -20.36 31.76 -1.09
N LEU A 314 -19.79 30.81 -1.86
CA LEU A 314 -18.33 30.63 -1.90
C LEU A 314 -17.64 31.84 -2.51
N GLN A 315 -18.20 32.39 -3.61
CA GLN A 315 -17.70 33.62 -4.25
C GLN A 315 -17.85 34.82 -3.32
N ALA A 316 -19.01 34.93 -2.64
CA ALA A 316 -19.25 36.04 -1.70
C ALA A 316 -18.27 36.00 -0.52
N ALA A 317 -18.03 34.80 0.06
CA ALA A 317 -17.08 34.62 1.15
C ALA A 317 -15.63 34.93 0.72
N ALA A 318 -15.21 34.45 -0.47
CA ALA A 318 -13.89 34.74 -1.03
C ALA A 318 -13.66 36.27 -1.16
N ARG A 319 -14.61 36.98 -1.77
CA ARG A 319 -14.50 38.43 -1.94
C ARG A 319 -14.55 39.21 -0.64
N ALA A 320 -15.37 38.78 0.30
CA ALA A 320 -15.46 39.42 1.62
C ALA A 320 -14.12 39.28 2.40
N LYS A 321 -13.44 38.15 2.24
CA LYS A 321 -12.20 37.85 2.98
C LYS A 321 -10.95 38.41 2.30
N PHE A 322 -10.87 38.31 0.96
CA PHE A 322 -9.64 38.56 0.20
C PHE A 322 -9.72 39.71 -0.81
N GLY A 323 -10.89 40.35 -0.92
CA GLY A 323 -11.11 41.48 -1.84
C GLY A 323 -11.79 41.10 -3.16
N ALA A 324 -12.10 42.12 -3.96
CA ALA A 324 -13.00 41.98 -5.14
C ALA A 324 -12.46 41.02 -6.24
N SER A 325 -11.15 40.84 -6.34
CA SER A 325 -10.52 39.98 -7.33
C SER A 325 -10.48 38.48 -6.91
N ALA A 326 -10.77 38.18 -5.63
CA ALA A 326 -10.73 36.82 -5.12
C ALA A 326 -11.83 35.92 -5.73
N THR A 327 -11.51 34.66 -5.87
CA THR A 327 -12.35 33.61 -6.43
C THR A 327 -12.62 32.51 -5.38
N PRO A 328 -13.56 31.60 -5.61
CA PRO A 328 -13.76 30.45 -4.74
C PRO A 328 -12.50 29.56 -4.58
N ASP A 329 -11.62 29.51 -5.57
CA ASP A 329 -10.34 28.81 -5.48
C ASP A 329 -9.42 29.39 -4.40
N ASP A 330 -9.47 30.73 -4.19
CA ASP A 330 -8.74 31.38 -3.10
C ASP A 330 -9.28 30.98 -1.72
N LEU A 331 -10.61 30.84 -1.60
CA LEU A 331 -11.26 30.36 -0.39
C LEU A 331 -10.89 28.90 -0.10
N PHE A 332 -10.85 28.06 -1.13
CA PHE A 332 -10.44 26.67 -1.06
C PHE A 332 -8.96 26.55 -0.64
N THR A 333 -8.09 27.35 -1.25
CA THR A 333 -6.65 27.38 -0.90
C THR A 333 -6.44 27.84 0.54
N ASP A 334 -7.19 28.85 0.99
CA ASP A 334 -7.15 29.33 2.37
C ASP A 334 -7.61 28.27 3.37
N PHE A 335 -8.65 27.51 3.03
CA PHE A 335 -9.10 26.37 3.86
C PHE A 335 -7.99 25.34 4.02
N ILE A 336 -7.29 24.98 2.93
CA ILE A 336 -6.13 24.09 2.97
C ILE A 336 -5.01 24.65 3.86
N ASN A 337 -4.67 25.94 3.70
CA ASN A 337 -3.62 26.60 4.50
C ASN A 337 -3.97 26.63 6.00
N GLN A 338 -5.24 26.82 6.35
CA GLN A 338 -5.68 26.78 7.75
C GLN A 338 -5.56 25.36 8.32
N VAL A 339 -5.90 24.33 7.55
CA VAL A 339 -5.66 22.93 7.94
C VAL A 339 -4.16 22.65 8.07
N ASN A 340 -3.33 23.17 7.15
CA ASN A 340 -1.87 23.04 7.25
C ASN A 340 -1.33 23.64 8.54
N ALA A 341 -1.77 24.87 8.86
CA ALA A 341 -1.38 25.54 10.13
C ALA A 341 -1.79 24.70 11.35
N HIS A 342 -2.98 24.10 11.32
CA HIS A 342 -3.49 23.26 12.40
C HIS A 342 -2.64 22.01 12.60
N VAL A 343 -2.38 21.22 11.54
CA VAL A 343 -1.60 19.96 11.66
C VAL A 343 -0.12 20.22 11.95
N LYS A 344 0.42 21.37 11.49
CA LYS A 344 1.79 21.80 11.82
C LYS A 344 1.94 22.15 13.30
N ALA A 345 0.93 22.73 13.93
CA ALA A 345 0.95 23.00 15.35
C ALA A 345 1.10 21.71 16.19
N ASP A 346 0.64 20.58 15.66
CA ASP A 346 0.84 19.22 16.23
C ASP A 346 2.12 18.51 15.70
N GLY A 347 3.00 19.22 15.00
CA GLY A 347 4.27 18.71 14.48
C GLY A 347 4.13 17.78 13.28
N ARG A 348 3.03 17.85 12.52
CA ARG A 348 2.75 17.03 11.34
C ARG A 348 3.01 17.81 10.05
N SER A 349 3.12 17.08 8.93
CA SER A 349 3.23 17.65 7.59
C SER A 349 1.98 17.33 6.78
N LEU A 350 1.37 18.35 6.16
CA LEU A 350 0.18 18.18 5.34
C LEU A 350 0.54 17.68 3.94
N ARG A 351 -0.35 16.83 3.38
CA ARG A 351 -0.33 16.34 2.00
C ARG A 351 -1.71 16.55 1.38
N ILE A 352 -1.75 16.81 0.06
CA ILE A 352 -2.98 17.00 -0.71
C ILE A 352 -2.84 16.42 -2.12
N TRP A 353 -3.96 16.11 -2.75
CA TRP A 353 -4.04 15.88 -4.20
C TRP A 353 -3.93 17.21 -4.97
N ASN A 354 -3.63 17.17 -6.26
CA ASN A 354 -3.26 18.36 -7.03
C ASN A 354 -4.40 19.03 -7.82
N ASP A 355 -5.52 18.36 -8.06
CA ASP A 355 -6.53 18.80 -9.04
C ASP A 355 -7.36 20.00 -8.59
N GLY A 356 -7.47 20.26 -7.29
CA GLY A 356 -8.16 21.42 -6.73
C GLY A 356 -7.30 22.69 -6.60
N LEU A 357 -6.05 22.69 -7.06
CA LEU A 357 -5.16 23.83 -6.85
C LEU A 357 -5.48 25.01 -7.78
N ALA A 358 -5.60 26.21 -7.20
CA ALA A 358 -5.78 27.45 -7.92
C ALA A 358 -4.64 27.73 -8.92
N GLY A 359 -5.00 28.28 -10.06
CA GLY A 359 -4.03 28.64 -11.10
C GLY A 359 -3.11 29.82 -10.72
N LYS A 360 -2.24 30.22 -11.66
CA LYS A 360 -1.19 31.24 -11.46
C LYS A 360 -1.64 32.63 -10.99
N ASN A 361 -2.93 32.93 -11.04
CA ASN A 361 -3.51 34.24 -10.68
C ASN A 361 -4.19 34.24 -9.29
N ALA A 362 -3.92 33.23 -8.46
CA ALA A 362 -4.50 33.16 -7.13
C ALA A 362 -4.07 34.35 -6.26
N VAL A 363 -5.03 34.92 -5.53
CA VAL A 363 -4.80 35.97 -4.51
C VAL A 363 -4.20 35.34 -3.26
N VAL A 364 -4.62 34.10 -2.94
CA VAL A 364 -4.14 33.32 -1.81
C VAL A 364 -3.17 32.25 -2.30
N PRO A 365 -1.86 32.34 -2.00
CA PRO A 365 -0.90 31.31 -2.36
C PRO A 365 -1.04 30.09 -1.44
N LEU A 366 -0.90 28.91 -1.99
CA LEU A 366 -0.78 27.67 -1.20
C LEU A 366 0.53 27.66 -0.42
N ASP A 367 0.54 27.26 0.84
CA ASP A 367 1.74 27.12 1.67
C ASP A 367 2.76 26.17 1.03
N ARG A 368 4.04 26.59 0.97
CA ARG A 368 5.09 25.89 0.20
C ARG A 368 5.55 24.57 0.81
N ASP A 369 5.33 24.37 2.08
CA ASP A 369 5.71 23.14 2.80
C ASP A 369 4.69 22.00 2.68
N ILE A 370 3.51 22.27 2.11
CA ILE A 370 2.51 21.23 1.78
C ILE A 370 3.06 20.34 0.67
N THR A 371 3.04 19.02 0.89
CA THR A 371 3.37 18.05 -0.15
C THR A 371 2.19 17.89 -1.11
N VAL A 372 2.43 18.09 -2.40
CA VAL A 372 1.43 17.86 -3.44
C VAL A 372 1.63 16.48 -4.07
N GLU A 373 0.60 15.67 -4.03
CA GLU A 373 0.55 14.38 -4.70
C GLU A 373 -0.14 14.54 -6.05
N HIS A 374 0.66 14.50 -7.10
CA HIS A 374 0.22 14.81 -8.45
C HIS A 374 -0.32 13.55 -9.14
N TRP A 375 -1.65 13.50 -9.31
CA TRP A 375 -2.34 12.35 -9.90
C TRP A 375 -2.94 12.65 -11.28
N LEU A 376 -3.38 13.88 -11.51
CA LEU A 376 -4.06 14.31 -12.73
C LEU A 376 -3.28 15.44 -13.41
N GLY A 377 -3.16 15.37 -14.73
CA GLY A 377 -2.49 16.38 -15.55
C GLY A 377 -3.37 16.88 -16.69
N GLY A 378 -2.94 17.96 -17.34
CA GLY A 378 -3.62 18.57 -18.47
C GLY A 378 -4.55 19.74 -18.10
N GLY A 379 -5.12 20.41 -19.11
CA GLY A 379 -6.03 21.55 -18.90
C GLY A 379 -5.40 22.69 -18.11
N SER A 380 -6.12 23.18 -17.10
CA SER A 380 -5.70 24.26 -16.19
C SER A 380 -4.88 23.76 -14.99
N ILE A 381 -4.65 22.44 -14.85
CA ILE A 381 -3.96 21.86 -13.71
C ILE A 381 -2.50 22.31 -13.70
N GLN A 382 -2.01 22.70 -12.51
CA GLN A 382 -0.64 23.15 -12.34
C GLN A 382 0.36 22.01 -12.64
N GLN A 383 1.29 22.29 -13.54
CA GLN A 383 2.26 21.30 -14.00
C GLN A 383 3.26 20.90 -12.91
N PRO A 384 3.71 19.64 -12.85
CA PRO A 384 4.74 19.19 -11.91
C PRO A 384 6.01 20.05 -11.88
N SER A 385 6.50 20.47 -13.06
CA SER A 385 7.67 21.35 -13.17
C SER A 385 7.47 22.70 -12.47
N SER A 386 6.26 23.27 -12.52
CA SER A 386 5.93 24.52 -11.83
C SER A 386 5.91 24.34 -10.31
N LEU A 387 5.25 23.28 -9.82
CA LEU A 387 5.21 22.92 -8.40
C LEU A 387 6.63 22.71 -7.83
N LEU A 388 7.48 22.00 -8.57
CA LEU A 388 8.87 21.76 -8.19
C LEU A 388 9.70 23.04 -8.18
N ALA A 389 9.49 23.94 -9.15
CA ALA A 389 10.18 25.24 -9.23
C ALA A 389 9.83 26.17 -8.06
N GLU A 390 8.65 26.02 -7.46
CA GLU A 390 8.27 26.72 -6.23
C GLU A 390 9.03 26.21 -4.98
N GLY A 391 9.82 25.14 -5.12
CA GLY A 391 10.50 24.48 -4.01
C GLY A 391 9.62 23.52 -3.21
N ARG A 392 8.40 23.27 -3.67
CA ARG A 392 7.38 22.45 -3.03
C ARG A 392 7.72 20.96 -3.13
N PRO A 393 7.51 20.14 -2.07
CA PRO A 393 7.60 18.70 -2.18
C PRO A 393 6.49 18.16 -3.11
N VAL A 394 6.87 17.34 -4.10
CA VAL A 394 5.92 16.73 -5.03
C VAL A 394 6.13 15.22 -5.08
N MET A 395 5.04 14.46 -5.04
CA MET A 395 5.02 13.01 -5.25
C MET A 395 4.29 12.68 -6.55
N ASN A 396 4.85 11.78 -7.33
CA ASN A 396 4.17 11.24 -8.50
C ASN A 396 3.17 10.16 -8.06
N SER A 397 1.88 10.49 -8.16
CA SER A 397 0.76 9.60 -7.86
C SER A 397 -0.14 9.43 -9.09
N ALA A 398 0.47 9.42 -10.29
CA ALA A 398 -0.20 9.48 -11.58
C ALA A 398 -1.36 8.50 -11.71
N TYR A 399 -2.43 8.91 -12.42
CA TYR A 399 -3.60 8.06 -12.71
C TYR A 399 -3.21 6.74 -13.38
N SER A 400 -2.17 6.74 -14.21
CA SER A 400 -1.60 5.52 -14.81
C SER A 400 -1.05 4.50 -13.80
N LEU A 401 -0.85 4.90 -12.54
CA LEU A 401 -0.43 4.03 -11.43
C LEU A 401 -1.62 3.50 -10.60
N TYR A 402 -2.85 3.73 -11.04
CA TYR A 402 -4.03 3.35 -10.28
C TYR A 402 -4.47 1.91 -10.56
N LEU A 403 -5.00 1.29 -9.52
CA LEU A 403 -5.73 0.04 -9.55
C LEU A 403 -7.11 0.28 -8.96
N VAL A 404 -8.15 -0.25 -9.59
CA VAL A 404 -9.52 -0.16 -9.09
C VAL A 404 -10.00 -1.56 -8.69
N ARG A 405 -10.46 -1.69 -7.47
CA ARG A 405 -11.04 -2.94 -6.95
C ARG A 405 -12.31 -3.28 -7.72
N GLY A 406 -12.30 -4.39 -8.46
CA GLY A 406 -13.39 -4.77 -9.36
C GLY A 406 -13.43 -4.00 -10.70
N GLY A 407 -12.47 -3.13 -10.94
CA GLY A 407 -12.34 -2.33 -12.15
C GLY A 407 -11.01 -2.55 -12.87
N PHE A 408 -10.49 -1.49 -13.50
CA PHE A 408 -9.24 -1.53 -14.24
C PHE A 408 -8.03 -1.74 -13.33
N THR A 409 -6.94 -2.18 -13.91
CA THR A 409 -5.65 -2.30 -13.23
C THR A 409 -4.58 -1.52 -13.98
N MET A 410 -3.56 -1.10 -13.24
CA MET A 410 -2.36 -0.49 -13.78
C MET A 410 -1.77 -1.33 -14.93
N GLN A 411 -1.43 -0.67 -16.02
CA GLN A 411 -0.82 -1.31 -17.21
C GLN A 411 0.68 -1.54 -16.98
N THR A 412 1.02 -2.41 -16.01
CA THR A 412 2.39 -2.60 -15.51
C THR A 412 3.36 -2.98 -16.63
N GLN A 413 2.96 -3.86 -17.55
CA GLN A 413 3.77 -4.22 -18.70
C GLN A 413 4.11 -3.01 -19.57
N LYS A 414 3.10 -2.23 -19.95
CA LYS A 414 3.29 -1.02 -20.78
C LYS A 414 4.25 -0.03 -20.13
N LEU A 415 4.06 0.21 -18.82
CA LEU A 415 4.93 1.13 -18.07
C LEU A 415 6.37 0.60 -17.97
N TYR A 416 6.54 -0.70 -17.74
CA TYR A 416 7.85 -1.33 -17.71
C TYR A 416 8.57 -1.23 -19.07
N GLU A 417 7.89 -1.54 -20.15
CA GLU A 417 8.45 -1.53 -21.52
C GLU A 417 8.74 -0.13 -22.05
N SER A 418 8.00 0.89 -21.56
CA SER A 418 8.25 2.31 -21.88
C SER A 418 9.30 2.97 -20.98
N ASP A 419 10.01 2.23 -20.14
CA ASP A 419 11.02 2.75 -19.22
C ASP A 419 10.47 3.86 -18.30
N TRP A 420 9.24 3.70 -17.83
CA TRP A 420 8.61 4.64 -16.91
C TRP A 420 9.45 4.84 -15.64
N THR A 421 9.58 6.09 -15.22
CA THR A 421 10.22 6.46 -13.95
C THR A 421 9.36 7.48 -13.21
N PRO A 422 9.65 7.79 -11.94
CA PRO A 422 8.95 8.85 -11.21
C PRO A 422 9.00 10.24 -11.85
N LEU A 423 9.79 10.44 -12.91
CA LEU A 423 9.80 11.65 -13.74
C LEU A 423 8.63 11.73 -14.72
N SER A 424 7.93 10.61 -14.98
CA SER A 424 6.82 10.51 -15.95
C SER A 424 5.50 10.75 -15.24
N PHE A 425 5.04 12.00 -15.21
CA PHE A 425 3.76 12.41 -14.66
C PHE A 425 2.64 12.36 -15.70
N GLU A 426 1.40 12.42 -15.26
CA GLU A 426 0.27 12.70 -16.16
C GLU A 426 0.45 14.10 -16.79
N GLY A 427 0.42 14.14 -18.12
CA GLY A 427 0.53 15.39 -18.88
C GLY A 427 1.94 15.99 -18.99
N GLN A 428 2.94 15.48 -18.24
CA GLN A 428 4.32 15.99 -18.35
C GLN A 428 5.35 14.93 -17.96
N THR A 429 6.39 14.79 -18.79
CA THR A 429 7.61 14.05 -18.41
C THR A 429 8.74 15.05 -18.15
N LEU A 430 9.36 14.95 -16.99
CA LEU A 430 10.50 15.77 -16.60
C LEU A 430 11.79 15.21 -17.23
N THR A 431 12.67 16.08 -17.68
CA THR A 431 13.96 15.69 -18.27
C THR A 431 15.03 15.38 -17.22
N GLN A 432 14.85 15.90 -16.01
CA GLN A 432 15.74 15.67 -14.88
C GLN A 432 14.97 15.70 -13.55
N GLY A 433 15.48 14.99 -12.55
CA GLY A 433 14.93 15.01 -11.20
C GLY A 433 15.24 16.32 -10.47
N ALA A 434 14.44 16.61 -9.45
CA ALA A 434 14.64 17.69 -8.49
C ALA A 434 14.69 17.11 -7.07
N ALA A 435 15.44 17.76 -6.17
CA ALA A 435 15.59 17.29 -4.78
C ALA A 435 14.27 17.22 -4.00
N ASN A 436 13.29 18.02 -4.40
CA ASN A 436 11.94 18.06 -3.84
C ASN A 436 10.93 17.13 -4.54
N LEU A 437 11.32 16.41 -5.61
CA LEU A 437 10.58 15.26 -6.10
C LEU A 437 10.78 14.10 -5.11
N THR A 438 9.72 13.77 -4.36
CA THR A 438 9.84 12.84 -3.24
C THR A 438 9.92 11.38 -3.68
N GLY A 439 9.22 11.02 -4.76
CA GLY A 439 9.14 9.67 -5.30
C GLY A 439 7.84 9.39 -6.02
N ALA A 440 7.35 8.15 -5.90
CA ALA A 440 6.07 7.76 -6.48
C ALA A 440 5.33 6.71 -5.64
N LYS A 441 4.01 6.62 -5.85
CA LYS A 441 3.16 5.57 -5.26
C LYS A 441 2.15 5.02 -6.27
N ILE A 442 1.82 3.74 -6.14
CA ILE A 442 0.61 3.15 -6.72
C ILE A 442 -0.55 3.35 -5.76
N SER A 443 -1.78 3.47 -6.27
CA SER A 443 -2.97 3.63 -5.42
C SER A 443 -4.07 2.67 -5.81
N LEU A 444 -4.67 2.03 -4.79
CA LEU A 444 -5.80 1.12 -4.91
C LEU A 444 -7.08 1.84 -4.49
N TRP A 445 -8.04 1.93 -5.39
CA TRP A 445 -9.33 2.59 -5.23
C TRP A 445 -10.50 1.60 -5.22
N PRO A 446 -11.62 1.93 -4.55
CA PRO A 446 -12.79 1.05 -4.48
C PRO A 446 -13.83 1.27 -5.58
N ASP A 447 -13.63 2.15 -6.54
CA ASP A 447 -14.59 2.82 -7.43
C ASP A 447 -15.26 1.88 -8.44
N SER A 448 -15.71 0.71 -8.00
CA SER A 448 -16.47 -0.21 -8.84
C SER A 448 -17.55 -0.92 -8.04
N ALA A 449 -18.77 -0.94 -8.60
CA ALA A 449 -19.88 -1.74 -8.07
C ALA A 449 -19.61 -3.26 -8.07
N ALA A 450 -18.61 -3.72 -8.82
CA ALA A 450 -18.18 -5.12 -8.89
C ALA A 450 -17.03 -5.41 -7.93
N ALA A 451 -17.12 -4.96 -6.67
CA ALA A 451 -16.06 -5.08 -5.67
C ALA A 451 -15.48 -6.50 -5.60
N GLU A 452 -14.16 -6.60 -5.76
CA GLU A 452 -13.41 -7.85 -5.58
C GLU A 452 -13.17 -8.13 -4.10
N THR A 453 -12.96 -9.41 -3.76
CA THR A 453 -12.48 -9.78 -2.42
C THR A 453 -11.05 -9.27 -2.21
N GLU A 454 -10.63 -9.12 -0.97
CA GLU A 454 -9.25 -8.70 -0.67
C GLU A 454 -8.19 -9.70 -1.20
N ASN A 455 -8.54 -11.00 -1.29
CA ASN A 455 -7.66 -12.02 -1.85
C ASN A 455 -7.53 -11.92 -3.38
N GLU A 456 -8.61 -11.52 -4.08
CA GLU A 456 -8.53 -11.21 -5.51
C GLU A 456 -7.66 -9.98 -5.77
N VAL A 457 -7.76 -8.95 -4.92
CA VAL A 457 -6.95 -7.73 -4.99
C VAL A 457 -5.46 -8.02 -4.76
N GLU A 458 -5.10 -8.94 -3.86
CA GLU A 458 -3.69 -9.32 -3.64
C GLU A 458 -3.00 -9.73 -4.95
N THR A 459 -3.71 -10.49 -5.80
CA THR A 459 -3.16 -10.91 -7.10
C THR A 459 -2.93 -9.72 -8.03
N LYS A 460 -3.83 -8.74 -8.03
CA LYS A 460 -3.67 -7.51 -8.84
C LYS A 460 -2.50 -6.64 -8.38
N VAL A 461 -2.26 -6.54 -7.08
CA VAL A 461 -1.23 -5.68 -6.50
C VAL A 461 0.18 -6.28 -6.66
N PHE A 462 0.32 -7.57 -6.88
CA PHE A 462 1.61 -8.27 -6.88
C PHE A 462 2.65 -7.66 -7.81
N MET A 463 2.37 -7.53 -9.11
CA MET A 463 3.33 -6.96 -10.07
C MET A 463 3.45 -5.43 -9.98
N PRO A 464 2.37 -4.64 -9.85
CA PRO A 464 2.46 -3.20 -9.61
C PRO A 464 3.36 -2.80 -8.44
N LEU A 465 3.25 -3.50 -7.31
CA LEU A 465 4.07 -3.25 -6.12
C LEU A 465 5.57 -3.44 -6.42
N ARG A 466 5.94 -4.52 -7.11
CA ARG A 466 7.32 -4.81 -7.46
C ARG A 466 7.87 -3.85 -8.51
N PHE A 467 7.02 -3.42 -9.44
CA PHE A 467 7.37 -2.42 -10.44
C PHE A 467 7.69 -1.06 -9.80
N VAL A 468 6.80 -0.52 -8.97
CA VAL A 468 7.04 0.78 -8.34
C VAL A 468 8.24 0.71 -7.37
N ALA A 469 8.44 -0.42 -6.69
CA ALA A 469 9.60 -0.63 -5.83
C ALA A 469 10.90 -0.57 -6.64
N GLN A 470 10.98 -1.28 -7.77
CA GLN A 470 12.14 -1.25 -8.67
C GLN A 470 12.40 0.15 -9.22
N ALA A 471 11.36 0.82 -9.74
CA ALA A 471 11.47 2.14 -10.36
C ALA A 471 11.88 3.23 -9.35
N THR A 472 11.40 3.15 -8.11
CA THR A 472 11.68 4.16 -7.07
C THR A 472 12.96 3.86 -6.27
N TRP A 473 13.38 2.60 -6.15
CA TRP A 473 14.69 2.26 -5.62
C TRP A 473 15.81 2.68 -6.57
N GLY A 474 15.58 2.52 -7.87
CA GLY A 474 16.44 3.04 -8.92
C GLY A 474 17.67 2.19 -9.24
N GLY A 475 17.63 0.89 -8.96
CA GLY A 475 18.62 -0.08 -9.46
C GLY A 475 18.47 -0.34 -10.96
N PRO A 476 19.45 -0.97 -11.62
CA PRO A 476 19.38 -1.34 -13.03
C PRO A 476 18.11 -2.16 -13.34
N LYS A 477 17.56 -2.00 -14.53
CA LYS A 477 16.41 -2.77 -15.01
C LYS A 477 16.75 -4.28 -14.95
N PRO A 478 15.98 -5.11 -14.23
CA PRO A 478 16.36 -6.51 -13.97
C PRO A 478 16.31 -7.39 -15.22
N SER A 479 15.51 -7.01 -16.22
CA SER A 479 15.40 -7.69 -17.51
C SER A 479 15.04 -6.68 -18.60
N PRO A 480 15.51 -6.86 -19.85
CA PRO A 480 15.10 -6.01 -20.97
C PRO A 480 13.62 -6.20 -21.32
N THR A 481 13.00 -7.32 -20.93
CA THR A 481 11.58 -7.64 -21.22
C THR A 481 10.74 -7.71 -19.94
N TYR A 482 9.46 -7.36 -20.05
CA TYR A 482 8.52 -7.53 -18.93
C TYR A 482 8.38 -9.00 -18.49
N ALA A 483 8.35 -9.95 -19.44
CA ALA A 483 8.27 -11.38 -19.11
C ALA A 483 9.44 -11.85 -18.24
N GLY A 484 10.67 -11.37 -18.52
CA GLY A 484 11.83 -11.68 -17.68
C GLY A 484 11.74 -11.02 -16.28
N PHE A 485 11.22 -9.80 -16.20
CA PHE A 485 10.95 -9.13 -14.92
C PHE A 485 9.89 -9.89 -14.11
N GLU A 486 8.79 -10.29 -14.75
CA GLU A 486 7.72 -11.07 -14.10
C GLU A 486 8.24 -12.43 -13.62
N ALA A 487 9.04 -13.12 -14.43
CA ALA A 487 9.64 -14.41 -14.04
C ALA A 487 10.51 -14.26 -12.79
N LEU A 488 11.35 -13.22 -12.73
CA LEU A 488 12.15 -12.93 -11.53
C LEU A 488 11.28 -12.58 -10.32
N ALA A 489 10.26 -11.73 -10.51
CA ALA A 489 9.34 -11.36 -9.44
C ALA A 489 8.61 -12.58 -8.85
N ARG A 490 8.17 -13.50 -9.71
CA ARG A 490 7.51 -14.76 -9.29
C ARG A 490 8.48 -15.74 -8.63
N LYS A 491 9.72 -15.81 -9.09
CA LYS A 491 10.79 -16.60 -8.46
C LYS A 491 11.07 -16.11 -7.03
N ILE A 492 11.19 -14.81 -6.82
CA ILE A 492 11.38 -14.22 -5.48
C ILE A 492 10.14 -14.43 -4.61
N GLY A 493 8.93 -14.32 -5.20
CA GLY A 493 7.67 -14.55 -4.52
C GLY A 493 7.30 -13.45 -3.53
N HIS A 494 6.55 -13.82 -2.50
CA HIS A 494 6.16 -12.97 -1.39
C HIS A 494 7.20 -12.96 -0.27
N ALA A 495 7.06 -12.00 0.64
CA ALA A 495 7.88 -11.92 1.84
C ALA A 495 7.73 -13.17 2.73
N PRO A 496 8.76 -13.58 3.49
CA PRO A 496 8.62 -14.66 4.47
C PRO A 496 7.47 -14.40 5.45
N GLY A 497 6.69 -15.44 5.72
CA GLY A 497 5.52 -15.37 6.59
C GLY A 497 4.36 -14.52 6.03
N TRP A 498 4.33 -14.34 4.72
CA TRP A 498 3.20 -13.69 4.03
C TRP A 498 1.96 -14.58 3.97
N GLU A 499 2.13 -15.89 4.00
CA GLU A 499 1.05 -16.85 3.80
C GLU A 499 -0.16 -16.56 4.69
N ASN A 500 -1.34 -16.70 4.09
CA ASN A 500 -2.60 -16.77 4.80
C ASN A 500 -2.93 -18.24 5.04
N THR A 501 -2.32 -18.81 6.07
CA THR A 501 -2.39 -20.25 6.35
C THR A 501 -3.78 -20.74 6.77
N ASP A 502 -4.63 -19.84 7.25
CA ASP A 502 -5.95 -20.17 7.80
C ASP A 502 -7.10 -19.84 6.85
N ARG A 503 -6.86 -19.82 5.53
CA ARG A 503 -7.90 -19.48 4.54
C ARG A 503 -9.07 -20.48 4.55
N THR A 504 -8.77 -21.77 4.73
CA THR A 504 -9.79 -22.83 4.75
C THR A 504 -9.58 -23.77 5.94
N PRO A 505 -9.83 -23.30 7.19
CA PRO A 505 -9.52 -24.05 8.39
C PRO A 505 -10.42 -25.29 8.63
N LEU A 506 -11.56 -25.40 7.93
CA LEU A 506 -12.46 -26.55 7.99
C LEU A 506 -12.49 -27.27 6.64
N ALA A 507 -12.55 -28.58 6.66
CA ALA A 507 -12.84 -29.38 5.46
C ALA A 507 -14.25 -29.08 4.94
N ASP A 508 -14.47 -29.28 3.63
CA ASP A 508 -15.82 -29.23 3.07
C ASP A 508 -16.71 -30.27 3.77
N GLY A 509 -17.93 -29.86 4.13
CA GLY A 509 -18.83 -30.73 4.87
C GLY A 509 -20.06 -30.02 5.40
N THR A 510 -20.89 -30.80 6.12
CA THR A 510 -22.10 -30.29 6.77
C THR A 510 -21.84 -30.12 8.25
N TYR A 511 -22.15 -28.93 8.77
CA TYR A 511 -21.87 -28.53 10.14
C TYR A 511 -23.07 -27.89 10.82
N ARG A 512 -23.22 -28.15 12.11
CA ARG A 512 -24.04 -27.30 12.97
C ARG A 512 -23.15 -26.17 13.52
N LEU A 513 -23.58 -24.94 13.31
CA LEU A 513 -22.90 -23.73 13.78
C LEU A 513 -23.59 -23.24 15.05
N THR A 514 -22.97 -23.44 16.21
CA THR A 514 -23.63 -23.26 17.53
C THR A 514 -22.90 -22.26 18.42
N THR A 515 -23.64 -21.53 19.24
CA THR A 515 -23.13 -20.76 20.38
C THR A 515 -23.95 -21.06 21.62
N GLY A 516 -23.34 -21.73 22.61
CA GLY A 516 -24.07 -22.27 23.73
C GLY A 516 -25.20 -23.23 23.30
N ALA A 517 -26.44 -22.96 23.75
CA ALA A 517 -27.62 -23.75 23.40
C ALA A 517 -28.32 -23.28 22.10
N LYS A 518 -27.77 -22.27 21.40
CA LYS A 518 -28.35 -21.73 20.17
C LYS A 518 -27.57 -22.24 18.95
N ALA A 519 -28.27 -22.43 17.82
CA ALA A 519 -27.67 -22.71 16.54
C ALA A 519 -28.09 -21.66 15.50
N LEU A 520 -27.20 -21.39 14.57
CA LEU A 520 -27.51 -20.58 13.39
C LEU A 520 -28.54 -21.31 12.54
N ALA A 521 -29.67 -20.66 12.26
CA ALA A 521 -30.79 -21.26 11.53
C ALA A 521 -31.46 -20.26 10.60
N PRO A 522 -32.10 -20.75 9.51
CA PRO A 522 -33.03 -19.96 8.72
C PRO A 522 -34.12 -19.36 9.57
N ALA A 523 -34.56 -18.15 9.26
CA ALA A 523 -35.66 -17.45 9.91
C ALA A 523 -36.68 -16.95 8.86
N ALA A 524 -37.79 -16.35 9.32
CA ALA A 524 -38.79 -15.76 8.45
C ALA A 524 -38.15 -14.68 7.51
N ASP A 525 -38.83 -14.36 6.41
CA ASP A 525 -38.47 -13.33 5.45
C ASP A 525 -37.04 -13.49 4.87
N ALA A 526 -36.66 -14.75 4.63
CA ALA A 526 -35.30 -15.11 4.22
C ALA A 526 -34.21 -14.57 5.16
N GLY A 527 -34.53 -14.35 6.43
CA GLY A 527 -33.58 -13.96 7.48
C GLY A 527 -32.79 -15.15 8.01
N VAL A 528 -31.85 -14.82 8.91
CA VAL A 528 -31.06 -15.81 9.65
C VAL A 528 -31.01 -15.40 11.13
N SER A 529 -31.14 -16.37 12.03
CA SER A 529 -31.14 -16.11 13.47
C SER A 529 -30.40 -17.20 14.25
N LEU A 530 -30.01 -16.87 15.46
CA LEU A 530 -29.48 -17.82 16.44
C LEU A 530 -30.61 -18.33 17.34
N VAL A 531 -31.07 -19.56 17.07
CA VAL A 531 -32.27 -20.17 17.61
C VAL A 531 -31.91 -21.26 18.63
N ARG A 532 -32.56 -21.23 19.83
CA ARG A 532 -32.35 -22.26 20.85
C ARG A 532 -32.84 -23.64 20.37
N ASN A 533 -32.04 -24.65 20.68
CA ASN A 533 -32.33 -26.06 20.35
C ASN A 533 -32.64 -26.35 18.89
N SER A 534 -32.23 -25.46 17.94
CA SER A 534 -32.39 -25.71 16.53
C SER A 534 -31.46 -26.83 16.06
N ALA A 535 -31.98 -27.70 15.19
CA ALA A 535 -31.21 -28.76 14.51
C ALA A 535 -30.61 -28.32 13.19
N ALA A 536 -30.80 -27.07 12.81
CA ALA A 536 -30.33 -26.52 11.53
C ALA A 536 -28.83 -26.78 11.29
N SER A 537 -28.52 -27.15 10.07
CA SER A 537 -27.16 -27.43 9.61
C SER A 537 -26.83 -26.73 8.29
N TRP A 538 -25.54 -26.55 8.05
CA TRP A 538 -25.01 -25.76 6.96
C TRP A 538 -23.92 -26.53 6.21
N ALA A 539 -24.04 -26.61 4.91
CA ALA A 539 -22.96 -27.10 4.07
C ALA A 539 -21.95 -25.96 3.86
N LEU A 540 -20.74 -26.16 4.35
CA LEU A 540 -19.60 -25.27 4.15
C LEU A 540 -18.77 -25.83 3.00
N THR A 541 -18.56 -25.02 1.96
CA THR A 541 -17.74 -25.39 0.79
C THR A 541 -16.70 -24.32 0.55
N ALA A 542 -15.43 -24.73 0.56
CA ALA A 542 -14.31 -23.83 0.30
C ALA A 542 -14.33 -23.33 -1.16
N THR A 543 -13.98 -22.06 -1.34
CA THR A 543 -13.85 -21.43 -2.66
C THR A 543 -12.37 -21.29 -3.04
N ALA A 544 -12.08 -21.22 -4.33
CA ALA A 544 -10.69 -21.13 -4.83
C ALA A 544 -9.93 -19.91 -4.33
N ASP A 545 -10.62 -18.84 -3.94
CA ASP A 545 -10.05 -17.61 -3.40
C ASP A 545 -9.93 -17.61 -1.87
N GLY A 546 -10.10 -18.76 -1.21
CA GLY A 546 -9.83 -18.97 0.21
C GLY A 546 -10.95 -18.56 1.15
N TYR A 547 -12.17 -18.48 0.67
CA TYR A 547 -13.38 -18.25 1.47
C TYR A 547 -14.25 -19.51 1.51
N TYR A 548 -15.45 -19.38 2.12
CA TYR A 548 -16.48 -20.41 2.10
C TYR A 548 -17.80 -19.87 1.60
N THR A 549 -18.56 -20.71 0.91
CA THR A 549 -20.01 -20.57 0.84
C THR A 549 -20.62 -21.29 2.02
N VAL A 550 -21.63 -20.69 2.65
CA VAL A 550 -22.35 -21.22 3.83
C VAL A 550 -23.80 -21.46 3.40
N ARG A 551 -24.14 -22.71 3.01
CA ARG A 551 -25.42 -23.07 2.44
C ARG A 551 -26.29 -23.81 3.47
N SER A 552 -27.51 -23.34 3.67
CA SER A 552 -28.49 -24.03 4.51
C SER A 552 -28.89 -25.38 3.91
N THR A 553 -28.91 -26.43 4.72
CA THR A 553 -29.37 -27.75 4.29
C THR A 553 -30.90 -27.86 4.28
N GLU A 554 -31.61 -26.93 4.95
CA GLU A 554 -33.08 -26.95 5.03
C GLU A 554 -33.74 -26.43 3.75
N ASN A 555 -33.21 -25.38 3.13
CA ASN A 555 -33.81 -24.74 1.95
C ASN A 555 -32.85 -24.58 0.78
N GLY A 556 -31.58 -24.97 0.94
CA GLY A 556 -30.58 -24.92 -0.12
C GLY A 556 -30.06 -23.54 -0.48
N GLN A 557 -30.44 -22.50 0.28
CA GLN A 557 -29.99 -21.12 0.07
C GLN A 557 -28.68 -20.82 0.80
N CYS A 558 -27.94 -19.84 0.29
CA CYS A 558 -26.67 -19.42 0.85
C CYS A 558 -26.82 -18.18 1.75
N LEU A 559 -26.04 -18.16 2.85
CA LEU A 559 -25.90 -17.01 3.73
C LEU A 559 -25.31 -15.84 2.95
N ASP A 560 -25.98 -14.69 2.99
CA ASP A 560 -25.68 -13.52 2.18
C ASP A 560 -25.72 -12.23 3.01
N ALA A 561 -24.73 -11.35 2.81
CA ALA A 561 -24.65 -10.02 3.42
C ALA A 561 -25.09 -8.95 2.40
N VAL A 562 -26.32 -9.06 1.86
CA VAL A 562 -26.81 -8.20 0.78
C VAL A 562 -27.72 -7.06 1.28
N ARG A 563 -28.18 -7.14 2.52
CA ARG A 563 -29.10 -6.16 3.12
C ARG A 563 -28.33 -4.94 3.65
N GLY A 564 -29.08 -3.86 3.88
CA GLY A 564 -28.57 -2.59 4.40
C GLY A 564 -28.12 -1.62 3.32
N LYS A 565 -27.66 -0.44 3.76
CA LYS A 565 -27.12 0.60 2.87
C LYS A 565 -25.90 0.09 2.12
N LYS A 566 -25.84 0.42 0.83
CA LYS A 566 -24.74 0.06 -0.05
C LYS A 566 -24.02 1.31 -0.51
N TYR A 567 -22.69 1.22 -0.54
CA TYR A 567 -21.85 2.17 -1.24
C TYR A 567 -21.08 1.45 -2.35
N LEU A 568 -21.13 1.99 -3.59
CA LEU A 568 -20.55 1.32 -4.77
C LEU A 568 -20.93 -0.18 -4.86
N GLY A 569 -22.16 -0.51 -4.45
CA GLY A 569 -22.67 -1.89 -4.45
C GLY A 569 -22.25 -2.76 -3.26
N ALA A 570 -21.32 -2.31 -2.42
CA ALA A 570 -20.89 -3.02 -1.22
C ALA A 570 -21.84 -2.75 -0.03
N PRO A 571 -22.39 -3.78 0.65
CA PRO A 571 -23.28 -3.62 1.81
C PRO A 571 -22.44 -3.40 3.08
N LEU A 572 -22.22 -2.15 3.43
CA LEU A 572 -21.32 -1.76 4.54
C LEU A 572 -22.03 -1.35 5.83
N GLU A 573 -23.36 -1.36 5.88
CA GLU A 573 -24.10 -0.90 7.04
C GLU A 573 -23.88 -1.81 8.26
N VAL A 574 -23.40 -1.22 9.35
CA VAL A 574 -23.22 -1.91 10.64
C VAL A 574 -24.59 -2.11 11.28
N GLY A 575 -24.91 -3.35 11.68
CA GLY A 575 -26.20 -3.72 12.23
C GLY A 575 -27.21 -4.24 11.20
N ALA A 576 -26.88 -4.20 9.90
CA ALA A 576 -27.74 -4.78 8.86
C ALA A 576 -27.90 -6.29 9.05
N GLU A 577 -29.14 -6.77 8.83
CA GLU A 577 -29.48 -8.19 8.95
C GLU A 577 -28.85 -9.00 7.82
N LEU A 578 -28.38 -10.18 8.17
CA LEU A 578 -27.98 -11.19 7.21
C LEU A 578 -29.21 -11.90 6.64
N SER A 579 -29.09 -12.38 5.43
CA SER A 579 -30.19 -13.03 4.70
C SER A 579 -29.77 -14.33 4.02
N LEU A 580 -30.75 -15.03 3.51
CA LEU A 580 -30.56 -16.18 2.63
C LEU A 580 -30.96 -15.78 1.21
N ALA A 581 -30.15 -16.19 0.24
CA ALA A 581 -30.40 -15.99 -1.17
C ALA A 581 -30.03 -17.23 -1.99
N ASN A 582 -30.48 -17.31 -3.23
CA ASN A 582 -30.02 -18.37 -4.13
C ASN A 582 -28.50 -18.35 -4.24
N CYS A 583 -27.87 -19.50 -4.09
CA CYS A 583 -26.42 -19.61 -4.16
C CYS A 583 -25.91 -19.17 -5.53
N SER A 584 -24.88 -18.34 -5.53
CA SER A 584 -24.23 -17.85 -6.75
C SER A 584 -22.72 -17.93 -6.63
N THR A 585 -22.06 -18.44 -7.65
CA THR A 585 -20.60 -18.53 -7.72
C THR A 585 -19.96 -17.15 -7.95
N THR A 586 -20.74 -16.16 -8.40
CA THR A 586 -20.27 -14.79 -8.66
C THR A 586 -20.63 -13.80 -7.54
N ALA A 587 -21.57 -14.15 -6.64
CA ALA A 587 -21.97 -13.27 -5.55
C ALA A 587 -20.91 -13.29 -4.43
N ARG A 588 -20.06 -12.26 -4.41
CA ARG A 588 -19.00 -12.13 -3.39
C ARG A 588 -19.53 -11.81 -2.00
N THR A 589 -20.76 -11.29 -1.88
CA THR A 589 -21.47 -11.10 -0.60
C THR A 589 -21.84 -12.42 0.09
N GLN A 590 -21.82 -13.55 -0.66
CA GLN A 590 -22.02 -14.91 -0.14
C GLN A 590 -20.71 -15.60 0.25
N ARG A 591 -19.58 -14.89 0.25
CA ARG A 591 -18.28 -15.42 0.63
C ARG A 591 -17.92 -15.03 2.04
N TRP A 592 -17.54 -16.04 2.82
CA TRP A 592 -17.29 -15.90 4.25
C TRP A 592 -15.92 -16.43 4.62
N GLN A 593 -15.15 -15.64 5.31
CA GLN A 593 -13.93 -16.10 5.95
C GLN A 593 -14.27 -16.71 7.31
N LEU A 594 -13.66 -17.84 7.61
CA LEU A 594 -13.69 -18.45 8.92
C LEU A 594 -12.43 -18.06 9.67
N ASP A 595 -12.57 -17.15 10.63
CA ASP A 595 -11.46 -16.82 11.53
C ASP A 595 -11.53 -17.76 12.75
N THR A 596 -10.48 -18.58 12.95
CA THR A 596 -10.41 -19.55 14.05
C THR A 596 -9.55 -19.04 15.19
N GLY A 597 -9.97 -19.29 16.42
CA GLY A 597 -9.19 -18.93 17.60
C GLY A 597 -9.79 -19.51 18.88
N ALA A 598 -8.95 -20.05 19.77
CA ALA A 598 -9.35 -20.60 21.06
C ALA A 598 -10.50 -21.64 21.01
N GLY A 599 -10.50 -22.50 19.98
CA GLY A 599 -11.51 -23.56 19.80
C GLY A 599 -12.88 -23.08 19.32
N ALA A 600 -13.00 -21.84 18.88
CA ALA A 600 -14.19 -21.26 18.30
C ALA A 600 -13.87 -20.64 16.93
N LEU A 601 -14.90 -20.46 16.12
CA LEU A 601 -14.80 -19.75 14.84
C LEU A 601 -15.72 -18.53 14.81
N THR A 602 -15.39 -17.57 13.95
CA THR A 602 -16.26 -16.46 13.60
C THR A 602 -16.42 -16.40 12.09
N LEU A 603 -17.56 -15.92 11.62
CA LEU A 603 -17.85 -15.72 10.21
C LEU A 603 -17.67 -14.22 9.88
N ARG A 604 -16.77 -13.90 8.95
CA ARG A 604 -16.51 -12.55 8.48
C ARG A 604 -16.82 -12.47 6.97
N ASN A 605 -17.65 -11.52 6.57
CA ASN A 605 -17.99 -11.36 5.16
C ASN A 605 -16.80 -10.86 4.35
N ALA A 606 -16.60 -11.41 3.15
CA ALA A 606 -15.46 -11.10 2.30
C ALA A 606 -15.46 -9.66 1.73
N ILE A 607 -16.62 -9.01 1.67
CA ILE A 607 -16.76 -7.66 1.10
C ILE A 607 -16.85 -6.60 2.20
N SER A 608 -17.80 -6.76 3.13
CA SER A 608 -17.98 -5.78 4.20
C SER A 608 -16.89 -5.84 5.26
N GLN A 609 -16.18 -6.95 5.37
CA GLN A 609 -15.24 -7.27 6.45
C GLN A 609 -15.89 -7.21 7.85
N LEU A 610 -17.23 -7.19 7.90
CA LEU A 610 -18.01 -7.26 9.13
C LEU A 610 -18.28 -8.72 9.49
N HIS A 611 -18.43 -8.95 10.78
CA HIS A 611 -18.66 -10.28 11.34
C HIS A 611 -20.15 -10.56 11.53
N LEU A 612 -20.54 -11.82 11.38
CA LEU A 612 -21.82 -12.30 11.87
C LEU A 612 -21.88 -12.13 13.39
N THR A 613 -22.92 -11.43 13.85
CA THR A 613 -23.17 -11.15 15.26
C THR A 613 -24.63 -11.42 15.59
N GLU A 614 -24.90 -11.99 16.77
CA GLU A 614 -26.26 -12.10 17.28
C GLU A 614 -26.76 -10.75 17.81
N ARG A 615 -27.90 -10.28 17.32
CA ARG A 615 -28.60 -9.13 17.91
C ARG A 615 -29.29 -9.58 19.19
N ALA A 616 -28.93 -8.97 20.31
CA ALA A 616 -29.38 -9.44 21.64
C ALA A 616 -30.91 -9.35 21.87
N SER A 617 -31.58 -8.41 21.18
CA SER A 617 -33.03 -8.15 21.37
C SER A 617 -33.92 -9.28 20.84
N ASP A 618 -33.53 -9.95 19.75
CA ASP A 618 -34.39 -10.89 19.02
C ASP A 618 -33.65 -12.12 18.48
N GLY A 619 -32.32 -12.18 18.60
CA GLY A 619 -31.52 -13.28 18.12
C GLY A 619 -31.21 -13.23 16.61
N ALA A 620 -31.61 -12.18 15.89
CA ALA A 620 -31.30 -12.04 14.46
C ALA A 620 -29.78 -12.00 14.23
N ALA A 621 -29.34 -12.65 13.18
CA ALA A 621 -27.96 -12.55 12.73
C ALA A 621 -27.77 -11.24 11.94
N VAL A 622 -26.89 -10.40 12.41
CA VAL A 622 -26.55 -9.10 11.81
C VAL A 622 -25.06 -9.02 11.54
N GLN A 623 -24.65 -8.10 10.68
CA GLN A 623 -23.22 -7.83 10.46
C GLN A 623 -22.74 -6.66 11.32
N THR A 624 -21.66 -6.85 12.09
CA THR A 624 -21.07 -5.80 12.93
C THR A 624 -19.54 -5.91 12.98
N THR A 625 -18.89 -4.95 13.64
CA THR A 625 -17.45 -5.01 13.95
C THR A 625 -17.10 -6.01 15.05
N GLY A 626 -18.09 -6.42 15.88
CA GLY A 626 -17.97 -7.52 16.83
C GLY A 626 -18.28 -8.86 16.17
N ALA A 627 -18.02 -9.96 16.86
CA ALA A 627 -18.24 -11.31 16.32
C ALA A 627 -18.91 -12.23 17.32
N THR A 628 -19.95 -12.96 16.91
CA THR A 628 -20.45 -14.11 17.67
C THR A 628 -19.50 -15.29 17.47
N ARG A 629 -18.99 -15.84 18.58
CA ARG A 629 -18.17 -17.03 18.57
C ARG A 629 -19.03 -18.27 18.39
N LEU A 630 -18.73 -19.04 17.37
CA LEU A 630 -19.45 -20.26 17.00
C LEU A 630 -18.56 -21.48 17.20
N THR A 631 -19.18 -22.61 17.41
CA THR A 631 -18.55 -23.94 17.34
C THR A 631 -19.13 -24.65 16.14
N ALA A 632 -18.27 -25.14 15.23
CA ALA A 632 -18.68 -26.03 14.14
C ALA A 632 -18.58 -27.49 14.61
N ARG A 633 -19.68 -28.23 14.52
CA ARG A 633 -19.73 -29.68 14.78
C ARG A 633 -20.26 -30.36 13.54
N ALA A 634 -19.58 -31.40 13.07
CA ALA A 634 -20.09 -32.21 11.97
C ALA A 634 -21.53 -32.66 12.28
N ALA A 635 -22.43 -32.50 11.31
CA ALA A 635 -23.86 -32.77 11.45
C ALA A 635 -24.21 -34.23 11.13
#